data_296213bf390da802025a93cf913adbf8
#
_entry.id   296213bf390da802025a93cf913adbf8
#
_cell.length_a   1.000
_cell.length_b   1.000
_cell.length_c   1.000
_cell.angle_alpha   90.00
_cell.angle_beta   90.00
_cell.angle_gamma   90.00
#
_symmetry.space_group_name_H-M   'P 1'
#
loop_
_entity.id
_entity.type
_entity.pdbx_description
1 polymer ?
#
loop_
_entity_poly.entity_id
_entity_poly.type
_entity_poly.pdbx_seq_one_letter_code
_entity_poly.pdbx_strand_id
1 'polypeptide(L)'
;MYTVEFESDASVVTTLDQSELHEDIEMVYAENGTVYIRQYDELMDEYQLLYMSHQQWQDLIAGYRSPEGSFYLTQKKKGDRENGNRG
;
A
#
# COMPACT_ATOMS: atom_id res chain seq x y z
N MET A 1 -2.17 8.56 -6.50
CA MET A 1 -3.10 8.27 -7.62
C MET A 1 -3.36 6.78 -7.70
N TYR A 2 -4.59 6.39 -7.94
CA TYR A 2 -4.94 4.99 -8.10
C TYR A 2 -6.08 4.85 -9.11
N THR A 3 -6.18 3.64 -9.66
CA THR A 3 -7.28 3.27 -10.54
C THR A 3 -7.92 1.99 -10.02
N VAL A 4 -9.17 1.77 -10.37
CA VAL A 4 -9.90 0.55 -9.99
C VAL A 4 -10.52 -0.04 -11.24
N GLU A 5 -10.27 -1.33 -11.46
CA GLU A 5 -10.87 -2.07 -12.55
C GLU A 5 -11.68 -3.22 -11.98
N PHE A 6 -12.83 -3.48 -12.58
CA PHE A 6 -13.69 -4.58 -12.17
C PHE A 6 -13.64 -5.68 -13.21
N GLU A 7 -13.38 -6.88 -12.76
CA GLU A 7 -13.41 -8.08 -13.58
C GLU A 7 -14.51 -9.00 -13.06
N SER A 8 -14.81 -10.06 -13.79
CA SER A 8 -15.93 -10.93 -13.42
C SER A 8 -15.76 -11.59 -12.05
N ASP A 9 -14.54 -11.85 -11.64
CA ASP A 9 -14.25 -12.58 -10.41
C ASP A 9 -13.29 -11.84 -9.47
N ALA A 10 -13.00 -10.58 -9.76
CA ALA A 10 -12.04 -9.82 -8.96
C ALA A 10 -12.18 -8.33 -9.21
N SER A 11 -11.65 -7.55 -8.29
CA SER A 11 -11.39 -6.13 -8.55
C SER A 11 -9.90 -5.89 -8.40
N VAL A 12 -9.37 -4.99 -9.22
CA VAL A 12 -7.95 -4.67 -9.25
C VAL A 12 -7.76 -3.20 -8.97
N VAL A 13 -6.99 -2.89 -7.95
CA VAL A 13 -6.62 -1.52 -7.63
C VAL A 13 -5.15 -1.36 -7.98
N THR A 14 -4.87 -0.42 -8.86
CA THR A 14 -3.49 -0.11 -9.24
C THR A 14 -3.11 1.24 -8.67
N THR A 15 -2.01 1.29 -7.95
CA THR A 15 -1.47 2.54 -7.44
C THR A 15 -0.21 2.91 -8.20
N LEU A 16 -0.07 4.20 -8.46
CA LEU A 16 1.06 4.74 -9.18
C LEU A 16 1.93 5.54 -8.23
N ASP A 17 3.23 5.33 -8.33
CA ASP A 17 4.15 6.16 -7.56
C ASP A 17 4.36 7.47 -8.30
N GLN A 18 3.85 8.55 -7.74
CA GLN A 18 3.92 9.86 -8.38
C GLN A 18 5.35 10.41 -8.42
N SER A 19 6.23 9.87 -7.60
CA SER A 19 7.66 10.24 -7.64
C SER A 19 8.40 9.52 -8.77
N GLU A 20 7.78 8.52 -9.37
CA GLU A 20 8.37 7.70 -10.44
C GLU A 20 9.62 6.92 -10.01
N LEU A 21 9.77 6.72 -8.71
CA LEU A 21 10.90 5.96 -8.17
C LEU A 21 10.60 4.47 -8.04
N HIS A 22 9.32 4.13 -7.99
CA HIS A 22 8.88 2.75 -7.76
C HIS A 22 7.89 2.33 -8.83
N GLU A 23 7.89 1.03 -9.13
CA GLU A 23 6.92 0.46 -10.05
C GLU A 23 5.51 0.50 -9.46
N ASP A 24 4.52 0.43 -10.32
CA ASP A 24 3.13 0.39 -9.91
C ASP A 24 2.87 -0.82 -9.03
N ILE A 25 1.98 -0.66 -8.07
CA ILE A 25 1.54 -1.76 -7.23
C ILE A 25 0.09 -2.08 -7.60
N GLU A 26 -0.17 -3.34 -7.89
CA GLU A 26 -1.51 -3.84 -8.15
C GLU A 26 -1.99 -4.67 -6.97
N MET A 27 -3.20 -4.38 -6.51
CA MET A 27 -3.83 -5.13 -5.44
C MET A 27 -5.08 -5.77 -5.99
N VAL A 28 -5.18 -7.07 -5.87
CA VAL A 28 -6.27 -7.84 -6.42
C VAL A 28 -7.11 -8.43 -5.31
N TYR A 29 -8.41 -8.11 -5.33
CA TYR A 29 -9.40 -8.72 -4.44
C TYR A 29 -10.11 -9.81 -5.24
N ALA A 30 -9.81 -11.05 -4.92
CA ALA A 30 -10.43 -12.17 -5.60
C ALA A 30 -11.78 -12.52 -4.98
N GLU A 31 -12.65 -13.10 -5.79
CA GLU A 31 -13.98 -13.51 -5.36
C GLU A 31 -13.94 -14.47 -4.18
N ASN A 32 -12.90 -15.29 -4.09
CA ASN A 32 -12.76 -16.26 -3.01
C ASN A 32 -12.29 -15.63 -1.69
N GLY A 33 -12.15 -14.31 -1.65
CA GLY A 33 -11.73 -13.61 -0.44
C GLY A 33 -10.22 -13.46 -0.28
N THR A 34 -9.45 -14.00 -1.19
CA THR A 34 -8.00 -13.82 -1.15
C THR A 34 -7.62 -12.46 -1.69
N VAL A 35 -6.69 -11.80 -1.01
CA VAL A 35 -6.12 -10.55 -1.47
C VAL A 35 -4.68 -10.81 -1.82
N TYR A 36 -4.25 -10.36 -2.99
CA TYR A 36 -2.82 -10.42 -3.28
C TYR A 36 -2.36 -9.11 -3.90
N ILE A 37 -1.09 -8.82 -3.62
CA ILE A 37 -0.43 -7.61 -4.06
C ILE A 37 0.72 -8.03 -4.93
N ARG A 38 0.90 -7.36 -6.06
CA ARG A 38 2.03 -7.64 -6.94
C ARG A 38 2.69 -6.36 -7.40
N GLN A 39 3.98 -6.45 -7.59
CA GLN A 39 4.80 -5.37 -8.11
C GLN A 39 5.87 -5.98 -8.99
N TYR A 40 6.10 -5.39 -10.14
CA TYR A 40 7.14 -5.87 -11.04
C TYR A 40 8.51 -5.49 -10.51
N ASP A 41 9.44 -6.45 -10.57
CA ASP A 41 10.83 -6.25 -10.17
C ASP A 41 11.69 -6.29 -11.43
N GLU A 42 12.19 -5.13 -11.85
CA GLU A 42 12.96 -5.03 -13.07
C GLU A 42 14.30 -5.78 -12.99
N LEU A 43 14.90 -5.80 -11.81
CA LEU A 43 16.20 -6.47 -11.65
C LEU A 43 16.07 -7.98 -11.82
N MET A 44 15.00 -8.54 -11.30
CA MET A 44 14.75 -9.98 -11.38
C MET A 44 13.92 -10.36 -12.60
N ASP A 45 13.35 -9.36 -13.29
CA ASP A 45 12.45 -9.56 -14.42
C ASP A 45 11.29 -10.49 -14.06
N GLU A 46 10.70 -10.25 -12.89
CA GLU A 46 9.56 -11.03 -12.43
C GLU A 46 8.73 -10.20 -11.46
N TYR A 47 7.50 -10.67 -11.20
CA TYR A 47 6.64 -10.02 -10.22
C TYR A 47 6.92 -10.54 -8.82
N GLN A 48 6.96 -9.61 -7.88
CA GLN A 48 6.94 -9.95 -6.46
C GLN A 48 5.47 -10.07 -6.05
N LEU A 49 5.14 -11.14 -5.35
CA LEU A 49 3.76 -11.44 -4.96
C LEU A 49 3.67 -11.58 -3.44
N LEU A 50 2.59 -11.04 -2.90
CA LEU A 50 2.27 -11.19 -1.49
C LEU A 50 0.80 -11.57 -1.39
N TYR A 51 0.51 -12.67 -0.72
CA TYR A 51 -0.85 -13.17 -0.52
C TYR A 51 -1.28 -12.94 0.92
N MET A 52 -2.55 -12.61 1.10
CA MET A 52 -3.09 -12.47 2.44
C MET A 52 -4.59 -12.76 2.43
N SER A 53 -5.13 -13.03 3.61
CA SER A 53 -6.57 -13.17 3.75
C SER A 53 -7.21 -11.79 3.73
N HIS A 54 -8.51 -11.76 3.46
CA HIS A 54 -9.25 -10.51 3.48
C HIS A 54 -9.17 -9.86 4.87
N GLN A 55 -9.22 -10.66 5.92
CA GLN A 55 -9.10 -10.16 7.28
C GLN A 55 -7.74 -9.49 7.50
N GLN A 56 -6.65 -10.15 7.06
CA GLN A 56 -5.33 -9.55 7.22
C GLN A 56 -5.22 -8.22 6.50
N TRP A 57 -5.81 -8.13 5.31
CA TRP A 57 -5.83 -6.88 4.58
C TRP A 57 -6.59 -5.79 5.34
N GLN A 58 -7.78 -6.14 5.87
CA GLN A 58 -8.54 -5.19 6.65
C GLN A 58 -7.78 -4.74 7.90
N ASP A 59 -7.09 -5.66 8.53
CA ASP A 59 -6.30 -5.34 9.73
C ASP A 59 -5.12 -4.42 9.40
N LEU A 60 -4.49 -4.61 8.25
CA LEU A 60 -3.43 -3.72 7.81
C LEU A 60 -3.94 -2.29 7.64
N ILE A 61 -5.09 -2.15 6.98
CA ILE A 61 -5.70 -0.83 6.79
C ILE A 61 -6.08 -0.22 8.13
N ALA A 62 -6.73 -1.00 8.99
CA ALA A 62 -7.16 -0.52 10.29
C ALA A 62 -5.96 -0.12 11.15
N GLY A 63 -4.91 -0.93 11.11
CA GLY A 63 -3.69 -0.63 11.85
C GLY A 63 -3.04 0.68 11.39
N TYR A 64 -2.96 0.87 10.09
CA TYR A 64 -2.40 2.11 9.56
C TYR A 64 -3.23 3.33 9.96
N ARG A 65 -4.55 3.19 9.96
CA ARG A 65 -5.45 4.30 10.30
C ARG A 65 -5.50 4.58 11.79
N SER A 66 -5.04 3.66 12.62
CA SER A 66 -5.00 3.90 14.06
C SER A 66 -3.91 4.92 14.39
N PRO A 67 -4.05 5.63 15.50
CA PRO A 67 -2.98 6.55 15.93
C PRO A 67 -1.65 5.84 16.13
N GLU A 68 -1.67 4.61 16.62
CA GLU A 68 -0.45 3.83 16.82
C GLU A 68 0.18 3.45 15.50
N GLY A 69 -0.64 3.05 14.51
CA GLY A 69 -0.13 2.60 13.21
C GLY A 69 0.50 3.71 12.39
N SER A 70 0.00 4.93 12.53
CA SER A 70 0.53 6.08 11.81
C SER A 70 1.43 6.96 12.68
N PHE A 71 1.77 6.48 13.86
CA PHE A 71 2.51 7.26 14.85
C PHE A 71 3.78 7.87 14.29
N TYR A 72 4.55 7.09 13.58
CA TYR A 72 5.83 7.57 13.08
C TYR A 72 5.66 8.77 12.14
N LEU A 73 4.72 8.68 11.20
CA LEU A 73 4.48 9.78 10.28
C LEU A 73 4.00 11.03 11.00
N THR A 74 3.10 10.84 11.96
CA THR A 74 2.56 11.94 12.75
C THR A 74 3.65 12.61 13.56
N GLN A 75 4.48 11.84 14.23
CA GLN A 75 5.57 12.38 15.03
C GLN A 75 6.63 13.03 14.17
N LYS A 76 6.90 12.45 13.01
CA LYS A 76 7.87 13.04 12.09
C LYS A 76 7.42 14.41 11.59
N LYS A 77 6.14 14.53 11.26
CA LYS A 77 5.60 15.82 10.82
C LYS A 77 5.67 16.86 11.93
N LYS A 78 5.31 16.49 13.14
CA LYS A 78 5.44 17.37 14.29
C LYS A 78 6.89 17.72 14.53
N GLY A 79 7.77 16.72 14.47
CA GLY A 79 9.19 16.92 14.67
C GLY A 79 9.77 17.88 13.64
N ASP A 80 9.37 17.75 12.40
CA ASP A 80 9.87 18.64 11.34
C ASP A 80 9.48 20.08 11.61
N ARG A 81 8.25 20.30 12.07
CA ARG A 81 7.82 21.65 12.41
C ARG A 81 8.54 22.18 13.64
N GLU A 82 8.76 21.31 14.60
CA GLU A 82 9.45 21.69 15.83
C GLU A 82 10.95 21.78 15.61
N ASN A 83 11.47 20.99 14.68
CA ASN A 83 12.89 21.05 14.35
C ASN A 83 13.30 22.37 13.76
N GLY A 84 12.36 23.09 13.17
CA GLY A 84 12.63 24.47 12.86
C GLY A 84 13.02 25.24 14.11
N ASN A 85 12.59 24.76 15.27
CA ASN A 85 12.88 25.38 16.55
C ASN A 85 14.02 24.71 17.28
N ARG A 86 14.24 23.44 17.02
CA ARG A 86 15.24 22.69 17.76
C ARG A 86 16.53 22.47 16.99
N GLY A 87 16.52 22.94 15.78
CA GLY A 87 17.70 22.80 14.93
C GLY A 87 17.79 21.49 14.22
#